data_5f490bfbf9f4e57387c95dccc16668a9
#
_entry.id   5f490bfbf9f4e57387c95dccc16668a9
#
_cell.length_a   1.000
_cell.length_b   1.000
_cell.length_c   1.000
_cell.angle_alpha   90.00
_cell.angle_beta   90.00
_cell.angle_gamma   90.00
#
_symmetry.space_group_name_H-M   'P 1'
#
loop_
_entity.id
_entity.type
_entity.pdbx_description
1 polymer ?
#
loop_
_entity_poly.entity_id
_entity_poly.type
_entity_poly.pdbx_seq_one_letter_code
_entity_poly.pdbx_strand_id
1 'polypeptide(L)' 'MTDRLLDAAEVADRLGVPVSWVGESARSGAIPCVRLGRYIRFDLADVEAWVASCRQPGRPVALRARRVA' A
#
# COMPACT_ATOMS: atom_id res chain seq x y z
N MET A 1 -8.88 -10.41 19.09
CA MET A 1 -9.01 -9.04 19.05
C MET A 1 -9.25 -8.51 17.66
N THR A 2 -9.94 -7.53 17.56
CA THR A 2 -10.29 -7.02 16.29
C THR A 2 -9.40 -5.88 15.95
N ASP A 3 -8.86 -5.95 14.82
CA ASP A 3 -8.05 -4.87 14.36
C ASP A 3 -8.95 -3.80 13.86
N ARG A 4 -8.70 -2.62 14.31
CA ARG A 4 -9.48 -1.54 13.77
C ARG A 4 -8.98 -1.21 12.38
N LEU A 5 -9.86 -0.64 11.60
CA LEU A 5 -9.50 -0.22 10.25
C LEU A 5 -8.60 1.00 10.32
N LEU A 6 -7.75 1.13 9.32
CA LEU A 6 -6.81 2.23 9.23
C LEU A 6 -7.34 3.29 8.29
N ASP A 7 -6.99 4.54 8.54
CA ASP A 7 -7.33 5.60 7.60
C ASP A 7 -6.17 5.80 6.63
N ALA A 8 -6.37 6.69 5.67
CA ALA A 8 -5.36 6.89 4.63
C ALA A 8 -4.05 7.41 5.21
N ALA A 9 -4.12 8.24 6.23
CA ALA A 9 -2.89 8.78 6.83
C ALA A 9 -2.09 7.68 7.51
N GLU A 10 -2.76 6.75 8.17
CA GLU A 10 -2.07 5.64 8.82
C GLU A 10 -1.43 4.72 7.80
N VAL A 11 -2.14 4.46 6.70
CA VAL A 11 -1.60 3.63 5.63
C VAL A 11 -0.41 4.32 4.97
N ALA A 12 -0.54 5.61 4.71
CA ALA A 12 0.54 6.37 4.09
C ALA A 12 1.80 6.32 4.95
N ASP A 13 1.64 6.43 6.26
CA ASP A 13 2.78 6.37 7.16
C ASP A 13 3.45 5.00 7.11
N ARG A 14 2.66 3.95 7.08
CA ARG A 14 3.20 2.59 7.02
C ARG A 14 3.91 2.32 5.71
N LEU A 15 3.39 2.87 4.61
CA LEU A 15 3.95 2.61 3.30
C LEU A 15 5.04 3.60 2.91
N GLY A 16 5.16 4.70 3.64
CA GLY A 16 6.15 5.72 3.33
C GLY A 16 5.82 6.51 2.08
N VAL A 17 4.54 6.75 1.84
CA VAL A 17 4.09 7.48 0.65
C VAL A 17 3.20 8.64 1.07
N PRO A 18 2.94 9.59 0.19
CA PRO A 18 2.03 10.70 0.53
C PRO A 18 0.61 10.23 0.76
N VAL A 19 -0.09 10.91 1.66
CA VAL A 19 -1.49 10.57 1.96
C VAL A 19 -2.35 10.69 0.70
N SER A 20 -2.11 11.71 -0.10
CA SER A 20 -2.89 11.91 -1.33
C SER A 20 -2.73 10.72 -2.27
N TRP A 21 -1.54 10.14 -2.33
CA TRP A 21 -1.31 8.98 -3.16
C TRP A 21 -2.17 7.80 -2.72
N VAL A 22 -2.27 7.60 -1.39
CA VAL A 22 -3.10 6.52 -0.86
C VAL A 22 -4.56 6.74 -1.21
N GLY A 23 -5.04 7.97 -1.05
CA GLY A 23 -6.43 8.27 -1.36
C GLY A 23 -6.76 8.05 -2.83
N GLU A 24 -5.88 8.47 -3.70
CA GLU A 24 -6.10 8.31 -5.13
C GLU A 24 -6.03 6.85 -5.54
N SER A 25 -5.09 6.11 -4.96
CA SER A 25 -4.97 4.69 -5.26
C SER A 25 -6.20 3.91 -4.80
N ALA A 26 -6.77 4.30 -3.67
CA ALA A 26 -7.99 3.67 -3.19
C ALA A 26 -9.16 3.98 -4.12
N ARG A 27 -9.29 5.23 -4.54
CA ARG A 27 -10.38 5.62 -5.42
C ARG A 27 -10.29 4.94 -6.77
N SER A 28 -9.10 4.74 -7.27
CA SER A 28 -8.91 4.09 -8.56
C SER A 28 -9.02 2.56 -8.47
N GLY A 29 -9.08 2.04 -7.26
CA GLY A 29 -9.16 0.59 -7.09
C GLY A 29 -7.81 -0.10 -7.09
N ALA A 30 -6.72 0.66 -7.05
CA ALA A 30 -5.39 0.06 -7.09
C ALA A 30 -5.01 -0.59 -5.77
N ILE A 31 -5.54 -0.08 -4.66
CA ILE A 31 -5.22 -0.61 -3.34
C ILE A 31 -6.51 -1.09 -2.68
N PRO A 32 -6.50 -2.25 -2.01
CA PRO A 32 -7.73 -2.74 -1.38
C PRO A 32 -8.18 -1.80 -0.27
N CYS A 33 -9.46 -1.53 -0.21
CA CYS A 33 -10.01 -0.63 0.78
C CYS A 33 -11.41 -1.06 1.16
N VAL A 34 -11.91 -0.50 2.25
CA VAL A 34 -13.28 -0.73 2.74
C VAL A 34 -14.00 0.60 2.63
N ARG A 35 -15.15 0.59 1.96
CA ARG A 35 -15.94 1.80 1.83
C ARG A 35 -17.04 1.82 2.86
N LEU A 36 -17.05 2.86 3.67
CA LEU A 36 -18.05 3.05 4.71
C LEU A 36 -18.79 4.33 4.39
N GLY A 37 -19.75 4.22 3.47
CA GLY A 37 -20.41 5.41 2.97
C GLY A 37 -19.41 6.27 2.22
N ARG A 38 -19.22 7.49 2.71
CA ARG A 38 -18.25 8.39 2.09
C ARG A 38 -16.84 8.19 2.63
N TYR A 39 -16.68 7.35 3.65
CA TYR A 39 -15.38 7.17 4.28
C TYR A 39 -14.69 5.96 3.65
N ILE A 40 -13.38 6.07 3.52
CA ILE A 40 -12.57 4.98 3.01
C ILE A 40 -11.62 4.58 4.12
N ARG A 41 -11.59 3.28 4.39
CA ARG A 41 -10.70 2.72 5.41
C ARG A 41 -9.98 1.53 4.82
N PHE A 42 -9.00 1.05 5.55
CA PHE A 42 -8.14 -0.03 5.04
C PHE A 42 -7.98 -1.10 6.11
N ASP A 43 -8.04 -2.34 5.68
CA ASP A 43 -7.76 -3.47 6.56
C ASP A 43 -6.28 -3.77 6.47
N LEU A 44 -5.61 -3.83 7.60
CA LEU A 44 -4.16 -3.99 7.61
C LEU A 44 -3.73 -5.28 6.90
N ALA A 45 -4.45 -6.38 7.13
CA ALA A 45 -4.09 -7.64 6.50
C ALA A 45 -4.21 -7.55 4.98
N ASP A 46 -5.25 -6.87 4.49
CA ASP A 46 -5.42 -6.69 3.06
C ASP A 46 -4.30 -5.84 2.48
N VAL A 47 -3.93 -4.77 3.19
CA VAL A 47 -2.87 -3.89 2.72
C VAL A 47 -1.55 -4.63 2.68
N GLU A 48 -1.27 -5.43 3.70
CA GLU A 48 -0.02 -6.18 3.74
C GLU A 48 0.03 -7.22 2.63
N ALA A 49 -1.08 -7.89 2.34
CA ALA A 49 -1.12 -8.83 1.23
C ALA A 49 -0.90 -8.14 -0.10
N TRP A 50 -1.50 -6.95 -0.25
CA TRP A 50 -1.31 -6.18 -1.47
C TRP A 50 0.13 -5.74 -1.63
N VAL A 51 0.77 -5.29 -0.55
CA VAL A 51 2.17 -4.89 -0.60
C VAL A 51 3.03 -6.08 -1.01
N ALA A 52 2.74 -7.25 -0.46
CA ALA A 52 3.50 -8.44 -0.83
C ALA A 52 3.36 -8.74 -2.32
N SER A 53 2.17 -8.51 -2.88
CA SER A 53 1.96 -8.75 -4.30
C SER A 53 2.67 -7.73 -5.17
N CYS A 54 3.02 -6.58 -4.61
CA CYS A 54 3.73 -5.54 -5.36
C CYS A 54 5.24 -5.74 -5.35
N ARG A 55 5.72 -6.66 -4.52
CA ARG A 55 7.16 -6.86 -4.44
C ARG A 55 7.66 -7.43 -5.74
N GLN A 56 8.76 -6.87 -6.19
CA GLN A 56 9.40 -7.37 -7.39
C GLN A 56 10.66 -8.07 -6.97
N PRO A 57 10.82 -9.33 -7.35
CA PRO A 57 12.03 -10.05 -6.96
C PRO A 57 13.23 -9.35 -7.57
N GLY A 58 14.22 -9.14 -6.76
CA GLY A 58 15.43 -8.53 -7.24
C GLY A 58 16.10 -9.43 -8.23
N ARG A 59 16.74 -8.86 -9.24
CA ARG A 59 17.49 -9.66 -10.15
C ARG A 59 18.79 -10.02 -9.52
N PRO A 60 19.19 -11.23 -9.69
CA PRO A 60 20.48 -11.61 -9.16
C PRO A 60 21.55 -11.04 -10.04
N VAL A 61 21.68 -9.90 -10.23
CA VAL A 61 22.57 -9.38 -11.08
C VAL A 61 23.47 -8.53 -10.64
N ALA A 62 23.91 -8.63 -10.98
CA ALA A 62 24.44 -7.94 -10.55
C ALA A 62 24.33 -6.63 -10.57
N LEU A 63 23.87 -6.74 -10.52
CA LEU A 63 23.56 -5.84 -10.23
C LEU A 63 23.80 -4.84 -10.41
N ARG A 64 24.05 -4.69 -11.17
CA ARG A 64 24.23 -3.92 -11.48
C ARG A 64 24.07 -3.03 -11.24
N ALA A 65 24.31 -2.92 -11.29
CA ALA A 65 24.12 -2.21 -10.84
C ALA A 65 23.57 -1.36 -10.92
N ARG A 66 23.25 -1.51 -11.12
CA ARG A 66 22.71 -0.95 -11.02
C ARG A 66 22.34 -0.02 -10.86
N ARG A 67 22.33 -0.04 -11.15
CA ARG A 67 22.06 0.54 -10.99
C ARG A 67 21.84 1.33 -10.79
N VAL A 68 21.84 1.33 -11.05
CA VAL A 68 21.73 1.82 -10.73
C VAL A 68 21.50 2.29 -10.64
N ALA A 69 21.40 2.31 -11.04
CA ALA A 69 21.39 2.50 -10.79
C ALA A 69 21.30 2.64 -10.66
#